data_2410327cbfe1ab031ea6027eb2f27356
#
_entry.id   2410327cbfe1ab031ea6027eb2f27356
#
_cell.length_a   1.000
_cell.length_b   1.000
_cell.length_c   1.000
_cell.angle_alpha   90.00
_cell.angle_beta   90.00
_cell.angle_gamma   90.00
#
_symmetry.space_group_name_H-M   'P 1'
#
loop_
_entity.id
_entity.type
_entity.pdbx_description
1 polymer ?
#
loop_
_entity_poly.entity_id
_entity_poly.type
_entity_poly.pdbx_seq_one_letter_code
_entity_poly.pdbx_strand_id
1 'polypeptide(L)'
;MNLKTTIAPVQKYGNGDINVVFAHGSGIGMNHAFMQAVASALSEKNFSVYLFEFSYMQTMQATGIRRPPIGVAKLQLEYLALLDALALEGPVVIGGKSLGGRVASLIAEQSNALGWFALGYPFHPQRKPENLRVAHLLTSHKPGLIVQGTRDALGHHDEVLSYRLPSNIQLHWLLEMDHSFVPYKASKLSQQEAIIEAVDCIDQWVKQTLN
;
A
#
# COMPACT_ATOMS: atom_id res chain seq x y z
N MET A 1 4.19 11.50 -32.74
CA MET A 1 5.29 11.61 -31.75
C MET A 1 5.07 10.50 -30.72
N ASN A 2 5.73 9.34 -30.88
CA ASN A 2 5.62 8.23 -29.94
C ASN A 2 6.35 8.63 -28.66
N LEU A 3 5.61 9.08 -27.66
CA LEU A 3 6.10 9.11 -26.29
C LEU A 3 6.39 7.65 -25.89
N LYS A 4 7.64 7.24 -25.90
CA LYS A 4 8.07 6.02 -25.23
C LYS A 4 7.70 6.22 -23.75
N THR A 5 6.60 5.63 -23.34
CA THR A 5 6.22 5.56 -21.92
C THR A 5 7.31 4.76 -21.25
N THR A 6 8.24 5.43 -20.59
CA THR A 6 9.28 4.76 -19.81
C THR A 6 8.55 4.09 -18.65
N ILE A 7 8.46 2.77 -18.69
CA ILE A 7 7.85 1.99 -17.60
C ILE A 7 8.61 2.33 -16.31
N ALA A 8 7.88 2.55 -15.23
CA ALA A 8 8.48 2.79 -13.91
C ALA A 8 9.46 1.65 -13.57
N PRO A 9 10.59 1.92 -12.90
CA PRO A 9 11.48 0.88 -12.40
C PRO A 9 10.69 -0.09 -11.52
N VAL A 10 10.87 -1.40 -11.78
CA VAL A 10 10.19 -2.48 -11.06
C VAL A 10 11.21 -3.47 -10.54
N GLN A 11 11.03 -3.92 -9.30
CA GLN A 11 11.75 -5.05 -8.71
C GLN A 11 10.76 -6.18 -8.45
N LYS A 12 11.05 -7.37 -8.96
CA LYS A 12 10.21 -8.57 -8.73
C LYS A 12 10.79 -9.43 -7.63
N TYR A 13 9.92 -9.90 -6.72
CA TYR A 13 10.20 -10.87 -5.66
C TYR A 13 9.28 -12.08 -5.83
N GLY A 14 9.83 -13.27 -5.74
CA GLY A 14 9.06 -14.51 -5.85
C GLY A 14 8.55 -14.84 -7.26
N ASN A 15 7.91 -16.00 -7.38
CA ASN A 15 7.30 -16.52 -8.60
C ASN A 15 6.00 -17.29 -8.27
N GLY A 16 5.23 -16.76 -7.31
CA GLY A 16 3.93 -17.33 -6.96
C GLY A 16 2.85 -17.03 -7.98
N ASP A 17 1.73 -17.71 -7.84
CA ASP A 17 0.60 -17.65 -8.80
C ASP A 17 -0.24 -16.39 -8.66
N ILE A 18 -0.12 -15.68 -7.54
CA ILE A 18 -0.87 -14.44 -7.25
C ILE A 18 0.06 -13.25 -7.38
N ASN A 19 -0.31 -12.32 -8.24
CA ASN A 19 0.48 -11.11 -8.48
C ASN A 19 0.10 -10.00 -7.49
N VAL A 20 1.10 -9.39 -6.85
CA VAL A 20 0.96 -8.23 -5.97
C VAL A 20 1.75 -7.08 -6.55
N VAL A 21 1.08 -6.01 -6.96
CA VAL A 21 1.75 -4.76 -7.35
C VAL A 21 1.75 -3.83 -6.14
N PHE A 22 2.93 -3.44 -5.66
CA PHE A 22 3.10 -2.84 -4.34
C PHE A 22 3.81 -1.49 -4.41
N ALA A 23 3.07 -0.42 -4.10
CA ALA A 23 3.52 0.97 -4.18
C ALA A 23 4.13 1.47 -2.87
N HIS A 24 5.18 2.26 -2.97
CA HIS A 24 5.87 2.86 -1.83
C HIS A 24 5.12 4.07 -1.20
N GLY A 25 5.54 4.47 0.01
CA GLY A 25 5.04 5.65 0.72
C GLY A 25 5.66 6.97 0.22
N SER A 26 5.18 8.10 0.75
CA SER A 26 5.62 9.43 0.30
C SER A 26 7.08 9.76 0.61
N GLY A 27 7.62 9.18 1.67
CA GLY A 27 8.98 9.48 2.16
C GLY A 27 10.00 8.36 1.98
N ILE A 28 9.58 7.22 1.43
CA ILE A 28 10.41 6.02 1.25
C ILE A 28 10.21 5.47 -0.16
N GLY A 29 11.28 5.12 -0.86
CA GLY A 29 11.23 4.47 -2.17
C GLY A 29 11.18 2.94 -2.06
N MET A 30 11.12 2.26 -3.21
CA MET A 30 11.06 0.79 -3.27
C MET A 30 12.28 0.10 -2.64
N ASN A 31 13.45 0.77 -2.60
CA ASN A 31 14.68 0.25 -2.00
C ASN A 31 14.74 0.40 -0.46
N HIS A 32 13.73 0.97 0.17
CA HIS A 32 13.69 1.11 1.62
C HIS A 32 13.51 -0.27 2.28
N ALA A 33 14.22 -0.51 3.40
CA ALA A 33 14.22 -1.80 4.10
C ALA A 33 12.82 -2.34 4.42
N PHE A 34 11.89 -1.46 4.84
CA PHE A 34 10.49 -1.83 5.09
C PHE A 34 9.82 -2.41 3.83
N MET A 35 9.97 -1.75 2.67
CA MET A 35 9.36 -2.19 1.41
C MET A 35 9.91 -3.54 0.96
N GLN A 36 11.24 -3.72 1.06
CA GLN A 36 11.91 -4.96 0.71
C GLN A 36 11.55 -6.11 1.67
N ALA A 37 11.46 -5.84 2.98
CA ALA A 37 11.07 -6.83 3.98
C ALA A 37 9.63 -7.35 3.73
N VAL A 38 8.68 -6.46 3.44
CA VAL A 38 7.31 -6.85 3.10
C VAL A 38 7.28 -7.66 1.80
N ALA A 39 7.98 -7.20 0.75
CA ALA A 39 8.00 -7.91 -0.54
C ALA A 39 8.64 -9.30 -0.43
N SER A 40 9.73 -9.43 0.32
CA SER A 40 10.39 -10.71 0.59
C SER A 40 9.44 -11.65 1.34
N ALA A 41 8.83 -11.20 2.43
CA ALA A 41 7.92 -12.02 3.22
C ALA A 41 6.67 -12.45 2.44
N LEU A 42 6.10 -11.57 1.60
CA LEU A 42 5.00 -11.94 0.70
C LEU A 42 5.45 -13.00 -0.33
N SER A 43 6.66 -12.88 -0.86
CA SER A 43 7.17 -13.85 -1.84
C SER A 43 7.31 -15.28 -1.27
N GLU A 44 7.42 -15.41 0.05
CA GLU A 44 7.43 -16.70 0.75
C GLU A 44 6.02 -17.31 0.92
N LYS A 45 4.95 -16.54 0.62
CA LYS A 45 3.53 -16.96 0.71
C LYS A 45 2.87 -17.25 -0.65
N ASN A 46 3.63 -17.62 -1.65
CA ASN A 46 3.14 -17.88 -3.02
C ASN A 46 2.69 -16.64 -3.78
N PHE A 47 3.29 -15.48 -3.51
CA PHE A 47 3.07 -14.26 -4.29
C PHE A 47 4.23 -13.96 -5.24
N SER A 48 3.89 -13.41 -6.41
CA SER A 48 4.80 -12.66 -7.28
C SER A 48 4.63 -11.17 -6.97
N VAL A 49 5.61 -10.56 -6.30
CA VAL A 49 5.50 -9.17 -5.81
C VAL A 49 6.30 -8.24 -6.71
N TYR A 50 5.66 -7.19 -7.20
CA TYR A 50 6.23 -6.16 -8.06
C TYR A 50 6.30 -4.85 -7.30
N LEU A 51 7.46 -4.53 -6.73
CA LEU A 51 7.75 -3.21 -6.17
C LEU A 51 8.07 -2.25 -7.31
N PHE A 52 7.53 -1.04 -7.27
CA PHE A 52 7.81 -0.03 -8.28
C PHE A 52 8.04 1.35 -7.67
N GLU A 53 8.59 2.25 -8.47
CA GLU A 53 8.90 3.60 -8.05
C GLU A 53 8.11 4.63 -8.83
N PHE A 54 7.32 5.47 -8.13
CA PHE A 54 6.68 6.64 -8.75
C PHE A 54 7.72 7.64 -9.30
N SER A 55 7.39 8.34 -10.37
CA SER A 55 8.30 9.25 -11.09
C SER A 55 8.91 10.34 -10.19
N TYR A 56 8.14 10.87 -9.23
CA TYR A 56 8.66 11.87 -8.29
C TYR A 56 9.78 11.32 -7.40
N MET A 57 9.69 10.04 -7.00
CA MET A 57 10.70 9.39 -6.17
C MET A 57 11.97 9.11 -6.99
N GLN A 58 11.82 8.67 -8.24
CA GLN A 58 12.95 8.54 -9.18
C GLN A 58 13.71 9.88 -9.32
N THR A 59 12.96 10.99 -9.48
CA THR A 59 13.53 12.33 -9.53
C THR A 59 14.28 12.70 -8.25
N MET A 60 13.68 12.36 -7.07
CA MET A 60 14.34 12.60 -5.77
C MET A 60 15.63 11.82 -5.63
N GLN A 61 15.65 10.56 -6.04
CA GLN A 61 16.85 9.72 -5.99
C GLN A 61 17.94 10.22 -6.95
N ALA A 62 17.55 10.56 -8.17
CA ALA A 62 18.48 11.05 -9.19
C ALA A 62 19.11 12.42 -8.84
N THR A 63 18.35 13.29 -8.17
CA THR A 63 18.79 14.66 -7.85
C THR A 63 19.30 14.85 -6.43
N GLY A 64 19.00 13.92 -5.52
CA GLY A 64 19.22 14.06 -4.07
C GLY A 64 18.34 15.13 -3.40
N ILE A 65 17.44 15.78 -4.15
CA ILE A 65 16.61 16.88 -3.65
C ILE A 65 15.26 16.33 -3.21
N ARG A 66 14.95 16.46 -1.91
CA ARG A 66 13.63 16.09 -1.38
C ARG A 66 12.54 16.99 -1.96
N ARG A 67 11.49 16.36 -2.46
CA ARG A 67 10.29 17.04 -2.98
C ARG A 67 9.04 16.38 -2.42
N PRO A 68 7.95 17.14 -2.21
CA PRO A 68 6.67 16.53 -1.90
C PRO A 68 6.20 15.65 -3.08
N PRO A 69 5.38 14.62 -2.82
CA PRO A 69 4.74 13.86 -3.89
C PRO A 69 4.00 14.78 -4.85
N ILE A 70 4.00 14.41 -6.12
CA ILE A 70 3.13 15.03 -7.14
C ILE A 70 1.65 14.79 -6.78
N GLY A 71 0.75 15.56 -7.39
CA GLY A 71 -0.68 15.43 -7.11
C GLY A 71 -1.18 13.99 -7.26
N VAL A 72 -2.04 13.55 -6.34
CA VAL A 72 -2.52 12.16 -6.26
C VAL A 72 -3.12 11.65 -7.57
N ALA A 73 -3.79 12.50 -8.34
CA ALA A 73 -4.34 12.14 -9.65
C ALA A 73 -3.25 11.68 -10.65
N LYS A 74 -2.06 12.29 -10.62
CA LYS A 74 -0.94 11.84 -11.45
C LYS A 74 -0.40 10.49 -11.00
N LEU A 75 -0.33 10.25 -9.68
CA LEU A 75 0.09 8.95 -9.13
C LEU A 75 -0.89 7.84 -9.50
N GLN A 76 -2.19 8.12 -9.56
CA GLN A 76 -3.20 7.18 -10.05
C GLN A 76 -2.92 6.79 -11.50
N LEU A 77 -2.68 7.78 -12.39
CA LEU A 77 -2.37 7.51 -13.79
C LEU A 77 -1.06 6.71 -13.95
N GLU A 78 -0.03 7.02 -13.16
CA GLU A 78 1.24 6.27 -13.19
C GLU A 78 1.03 4.81 -12.76
N TYR A 79 0.22 4.57 -11.73
CA TYR A 79 -0.04 3.22 -11.23
C TYR A 79 -0.86 2.43 -12.25
N LEU A 80 -1.94 3.00 -12.81
CA LEU A 80 -2.74 2.35 -13.85
C LEU A 80 -1.89 2.03 -15.09
N ALA A 81 -1.09 2.98 -15.56
CA ALA A 81 -0.20 2.76 -16.70
C ALA A 81 0.83 1.64 -16.43
N LEU A 82 1.29 1.51 -15.19
CA LEU A 82 2.17 0.40 -14.82
C LEU A 82 1.44 -0.94 -14.87
N LEU A 83 0.20 -1.01 -14.34
CA LEU A 83 -0.60 -2.25 -14.39
C LEU A 83 -0.82 -2.70 -15.83
N ASP A 84 -1.17 -1.78 -16.72
CA ASP A 84 -1.34 -2.05 -18.15
C ASP A 84 -0.02 -2.54 -18.79
N ALA A 85 1.10 -1.91 -18.45
CA ALA A 85 2.41 -2.25 -19.00
C ALA A 85 2.96 -3.59 -18.50
N LEU A 86 2.64 -3.98 -17.26
CA LEU A 86 3.02 -5.27 -16.71
C LEU A 86 2.26 -6.43 -17.36
N ALA A 87 1.04 -6.18 -17.86
CA ALA A 87 0.19 -7.15 -18.54
C ALA A 87 0.16 -8.53 -17.83
N LEU A 88 -0.03 -8.50 -16.50
CA LEU A 88 0.08 -9.68 -15.65
C LEU A 88 -1.05 -10.67 -15.93
N GLU A 89 -0.68 -11.92 -16.10
CA GLU A 89 -1.63 -13.03 -16.19
C GLU A 89 -2.00 -13.55 -14.80
N GLY A 90 -3.25 -14.03 -14.64
CA GLY A 90 -3.77 -14.57 -13.38
C GLY A 90 -4.25 -13.49 -12.39
N PRO A 91 -4.51 -13.88 -11.13
CA PRO A 91 -5.02 -12.99 -10.09
C PRO A 91 -4.07 -11.84 -9.78
N VAL A 92 -4.57 -10.61 -9.73
CA VAL A 92 -3.81 -9.41 -9.37
C VAL A 92 -4.43 -8.74 -8.16
N VAL A 93 -3.61 -8.42 -7.18
CA VAL A 93 -3.96 -7.58 -6.02
C VAL A 93 -3.03 -6.36 -6.03
N ILE A 94 -3.57 -5.19 -5.77
CA ILE A 94 -2.80 -3.95 -5.70
C ILE A 94 -2.68 -3.47 -4.26
N GLY A 95 -1.58 -2.84 -3.92
CA GLY A 95 -1.42 -2.35 -2.56
C GLY A 95 -0.31 -1.33 -2.42
N GLY A 96 -0.10 -0.91 -1.19
CA GLY A 96 0.99 0.02 -0.92
C GLY A 96 1.13 0.43 0.54
N LYS A 97 2.26 1.06 0.81
CA LYS A 97 2.53 1.71 2.08
C LYS A 97 2.01 3.15 2.06
N SER A 98 1.20 3.53 3.05
CA SER A 98 0.79 4.93 3.26
C SER A 98 0.20 5.56 1.98
N LEU A 99 0.87 6.51 1.36
CA LEU A 99 0.46 7.13 0.08
C LEU A 99 0.19 6.08 -1.00
N GLY A 100 1.06 5.06 -1.12
CA GLY A 100 0.89 3.98 -2.09
C GLY A 100 -0.40 3.19 -1.89
N GLY A 101 -0.74 2.86 -0.64
CA GLY A 101 -1.99 2.18 -0.28
C GLY A 101 -3.22 3.05 -0.58
N ARG A 102 -3.12 4.35 -0.31
CA ARG A 102 -4.17 5.30 -0.69
C ARG A 102 -4.34 5.40 -2.21
N VAL A 103 -3.26 5.41 -2.97
CA VAL A 103 -3.36 5.42 -4.45
C VAL A 103 -3.98 4.12 -4.94
N ALA A 104 -3.57 2.97 -4.41
CA ALA A 104 -4.16 1.68 -4.73
C ALA A 104 -5.69 1.66 -4.49
N SER A 105 -6.16 2.14 -3.34
CA SER A 105 -7.60 2.22 -3.04
C SER A 105 -8.38 3.13 -3.99
N LEU A 106 -7.75 4.22 -4.48
CA LEU A 106 -8.39 5.16 -5.41
C LEU A 106 -8.52 4.63 -6.84
N ILE A 107 -7.64 3.72 -7.26
CA ILE A 107 -7.67 3.12 -8.61
C ILE A 107 -8.32 1.73 -8.63
N ALA A 108 -8.69 1.19 -7.48
CA ALA A 108 -9.19 -0.18 -7.38
C ALA A 108 -10.37 -0.44 -8.33
N GLU A 109 -11.36 0.45 -8.36
CA GLU A 109 -12.53 0.34 -9.23
C GLU A 109 -12.20 0.47 -10.74
N GLN A 110 -11.10 1.13 -11.08
CA GLN A 110 -10.66 1.38 -12.46
C GLN A 110 -9.72 0.29 -12.97
N SER A 111 -9.24 -0.58 -12.09
CA SER A 111 -8.28 -1.64 -12.39
C SER A 111 -8.97 -3.01 -12.47
N ASN A 112 -8.28 -3.98 -13.09
CA ASN A 112 -8.67 -5.39 -13.09
C ASN A 112 -8.25 -6.12 -11.80
N ALA A 113 -7.71 -5.41 -10.79
CA ALA A 113 -7.33 -6.02 -9.53
C ALA A 113 -8.56 -6.61 -8.80
N LEU A 114 -8.38 -7.75 -8.16
CA LEU A 114 -9.40 -8.42 -7.36
C LEU A 114 -9.74 -7.66 -6.09
N GLY A 115 -8.77 -6.94 -5.54
CA GLY A 115 -8.89 -6.12 -4.36
C GLY A 115 -7.64 -5.31 -4.12
N TRP A 116 -7.62 -4.56 -3.01
CA TRP A 116 -6.52 -3.69 -2.65
C TRP A 116 -6.17 -3.79 -1.16
N PHE A 117 -4.91 -3.50 -0.82
CA PHE A 117 -4.52 -3.37 0.58
C PHE A 117 -3.66 -2.14 0.85
N ALA A 118 -3.67 -1.68 2.09
CA ALA A 118 -2.85 -0.59 2.57
C ALA A 118 -2.15 -0.93 3.88
N LEU A 119 -0.86 -0.66 3.96
CA LEU A 119 -0.06 -0.75 5.18
C LEU A 119 0.12 0.65 5.75
N GLY A 120 -0.63 0.97 6.84
CA GLY A 120 -0.70 2.30 7.41
C GLY A 120 -1.44 3.28 6.49
N TYR A 121 -2.75 3.17 6.38
CA TYR A 121 -3.56 4.06 5.55
C TYR A 121 -3.56 5.50 6.12
N PRO A 122 -3.28 6.54 5.31
CA PRO A 122 -3.27 7.91 5.79
C PRO A 122 -4.68 8.51 5.74
N PHE A 123 -5.52 8.23 6.72
CA PHE A 123 -6.93 8.67 6.77
C PHE A 123 -7.09 10.19 6.71
N HIS A 124 -6.09 10.93 7.19
CA HIS A 124 -6.00 12.38 7.09
C HIS A 124 -4.52 12.81 7.03
N PRO A 125 -4.20 14.06 6.66
CA PRO A 125 -2.85 14.59 6.79
C PRO A 125 -2.47 14.73 8.28
N GLN A 126 -1.20 14.59 8.60
CA GLN A 126 -0.72 14.84 9.95
C GLN A 126 -1.12 16.26 10.41
N ARG A 127 -1.65 16.39 11.63
CA ARG A 127 -2.14 17.66 12.23
C ARG A 127 -3.32 18.31 11.52
N LYS A 128 -4.05 17.59 10.66
CA LYS A 128 -5.28 18.06 9.99
C LYS A 128 -6.31 16.93 9.97
N PRO A 129 -6.79 16.48 11.15
CA PRO A 129 -7.73 15.36 11.23
C PRO A 129 -9.08 15.67 10.56
N GLU A 130 -9.44 16.95 10.43
CA GLU A 130 -10.64 17.38 9.72
C GLU A 130 -10.61 17.11 8.20
N ASN A 131 -9.42 16.96 7.62
CA ASN A 131 -9.24 16.72 6.18
C ASN A 131 -9.26 15.21 5.85
N LEU A 132 -10.41 14.58 6.06
CA LEU A 132 -10.59 13.15 5.87
C LEU A 132 -10.38 12.69 4.42
N ARG A 133 -9.81 11.51 4.26
CA ARG A 133 -9.53 10.85 2.99
C ARG A 133 -10.30 9.54 2.84
N VAL A 134 -11.54 9.52 3.30
CA VAL A 134 -12.38 8.32 3.35
C VAL A 134 -13.51 8.31 2.31
N ALA A 135 -13.83 9.43 1.67
CA ALA A 135 -15.00 9.56 0.81
C ALA A 135 -15.11 8.44 -0.24
N HIS A 136 -14.02 8.12 -0.95
CA HIS A 136 -13.99 7.04 -1.94
C HIS A 136 -14.07 5.64 -1.32
N LEU A 137 -13.62 5.47 -0.08
CA LEU A 137 -13.71 4.20 0.63
C LEU A 137 -15.17 3.86 0.95
N LEU A 138 -15.99 4.89 1.29
CA LEU A 138 -17.40 4.71 1.64
C LEU A 138 -18.26 4.27 0.45
N THR A 139 -17.76 4.43 -0.78
CA THR A 139 -18.44 4.06 -2.02
C THR A 139 -17.72 2.95 -2.79
N SER A 140 -16.68 2.37 -2.22
CA SER A 140 -15.92 1.29 -2.86
C SER A 140 -16.69 -0.03 -2.83
N HIS A 141 -16.68 -0.75 -3.95
CA HIS A 141 -17.24 -2.09 -4.09
C HIS A 141 -16.15 -3.17 -4.08
N LYS A 142 -14.91 -2.79 -4.38
CA LYS A 142 -13.78 -3.73 -4.36
C LYS A 142 -13.40 -4.12 -2.92
N PRO A 143 -13.12 -5.40 -2.67
CA PRO A 143 -12.56 -5.82 -1.39
C PRO A 143 -11.31 -5.02 -1.04
N GLY A 144 -11.23 -4.56 0.20
CA GLY A 144 -10.11 -3.82 0.72
C GLY A 144 -9.60 -4.38 2.05
N LEU A 145 -8.29 -4.28 2.29
CA LEU A 145 -7.68 -4.56 3.58
C LEU A 145 -6.83 -3.37 4.00
N ILE A 146 -7.04 -2.88 5.21
CA ILE A 146 -6.19 -1.88 5.84
C ILE A 146 -5.54 -2.50 7.07
N VAL A 147 -4.23 -2.63 7.05
CA VAL A 147 -3.42 -3.00 8.22
C VAL A 147 -2.89 -1.72 8.84
N GLN A 148 -3.32 -1.42 10.07
CA GLN A 148 -3.10 -0.12 10.70
C GLN A 148 -2.49 -0.28 12.09
N GLY A 149 -1.51 0.56 12.42
CA GLY A 149 -1.00 0.64 13.78
C GLY A 149 -2.01 1.32 14.72
N THR A 150 -2.21 0.80 15.93
CA THR A 150 -3.16 1.40 16.89
C THR A 150 -2.78 2.82 17.30
N ARG A 151 -1.53 3.23 17.10
CA ARG A 151 -0.97 4.55 17.41
C ARG A 151 -0.65 5.38 16.18
N ASP A 152 -1.15 4.99 15.00
CA ASP A 152 -0.87 5.72 13.77
C ASP A 152 -1.43 7.16 13.84
N ALA A 153 -0.56 8.16 13.76
CA ALA A 153 -0.92 9.58 13.83
C ALA A 153 -1.69 10.09 12.59
N LEU A 154 -1.88 9.23 11.58
CA LEU A 154 -2.68 9.52 10.37
C LEU A 154 -4.03 8.79 10.39
N GLY A 155 -4.43 8.26 11.54
CA GLY A 155 -5.65 7.52 11.79
C GLY A 155 -5.44 6.48 12.88
N HIS A 156 -5.57 6.87 14.16
CA HIS A 156 -5.45 5.95 15.27
C HIS A 156 -6.74 5.15 15.49
N HIS A 157 -6.65 4.09 16.31
CA HIS A 157 -7.72 3.11 16.50
C HIS A 157 -9.10 3.73 16.75
N ASP A 158 -9.25 4.55 17.81
CA ASP A 158 -10.55 5.07 18.23
C ASP A 158 -11.17 6.03 17.20
N GLU A 159 -10.32 6.76 16.49
CA GLU A 159 -10.73 7.68 15.45
C GLU A 159 -11.29 6.92 14.24
N VAL A 160 -10.54 5.91 13.74
CA VAL A 160 -10.89 5.18 12.52
C VAL A 160 -12.17 4.35 12.71
N LEU A 161 -12.43 3.83 13.91
CA LEU A 161 -13.68 3.13 14.22
C LEU A 161 -14.91 4.04 14.03
N SER A 162 -14.76 5.36 14.21
CA SER A 162 -15.85 6.32 14.01
C SER A 162 -16.24 6.53 12.55
N TYR A 163 -15.36 6.19 11.58
CA TYR A 163 -15.57 6.45 10.15
C TYR A 163 -16.57 5.51 9.48
N ARG A 164 -16.97 4.41 10.14
CA ARG A 164 -17.97 3.45 9.64
C ARG A 164 -17.67 2.98 8.23
N LEU A 165 -16.45 2.49 7.99
CA LEU A 165 -16.06 1.93 6.70
C LEU A 165 -17.01 0.77 6.30
N PRO A 166 -17.28 0.59 5.01
CA PRO A 166 -18.15 -0.49 4.53
C PRO A 166 -17.55 -1.88 4.80
N SER A 167 -18.39 -2.88 4.91
CA SER A 167 -18.01 -4.25 5.33
C SER A 167 -17.06 -4.98 4.40
N ASN A 168 -16.97 -4.56 3.14
CA ASN A 168 -16.00 -5.07 2.16
C ASN A 168 -14.58 -4.52 2.40
N ILE A 169 -14.39 -3.57 3.33
CA ILE A 169 -13.08 -3.10 3.76
C ILE A 169 -12.79 -3.62 5.16
N GLN A 170 -11.85 -4.56 5.26
CA GLN A 170 -11.40 -5.12 6.52
C GLN A 170 -10.35 -4.22 7.17
N LEU A 171 -10.41 -4.06 8.49
CA LEU A 171 -9.40 -3.39 9.31
C LEU A 171 -8.69 -4.43 10.17
N HIS A 172 -7.36 -4.47 10.08
CA HIS A 172 -6.51 -5.24 10.98
C HIS A 172 -5.60 -4.30 11.77
N TRP A 173 -5.61 -4.45 13.11
CA TRP A 173 -4.90 -3.54 14.01
C TRP A 173 -3.62 -4.17 14.53
N LEU A 174 -2.49 -3.53 14.24
CA LEU A 174 -1.19 -3.86 14.83
C LEU A 174 -1.04 -3.14 16.17
N LEU A 175 -1.05 -3.92 17.25
CA LEU A 175 -1.00 -3.36 18.61
C LEU A 175 0.31 -2.60 18.85
N GLU A 176 0.21 -1.45 19.51
CA GLU A 176 1.34 -0.57 19.87
C GLU A 176 2.14 0.02 18.70
N MET A 177 1.78 -0.27 17.45
CA MET A 177 2.50 0.21 16.27
C MET A 177 2.11 1.63 15.87
N ASP A 178 3.09 2.40 15.41
CA ASP A 178 2.89 3.70 14.77
C ASP A 178 2.66 3.56 13.25
N HIS A 179 2.65 4.69 12.53
CA HIS A 179 2.50 4.72 11.08
C HIS A 179 3.55 3.90 10.32
N SER A 180 4.73 3.72 10.86
CA SER A 180 5.83 2.95 10.27
C SER A 180 5.92 1.52 10.80
N PHE A 181 4.93 1.10 11.59
CA PHE A 181 4.92 -0.19 12.31
C PHE A 181 6.06 -0.31 13.32
N VAL A 182 6.48 0.81 13.89
CA VAL A 182 7.47 0.86 14.97
C VAL A 182 6.73 0.90 16.31
N PRO A 183 7.02 -0.04 17.23
CA PRO A 183 6.39 -0.07 18.53
C PRO A 183 6.93 1.00 19.49
N TYR A 184 6.36 1.11 20.69
CA TYR A 184 6.98 1.88 21.79
C TYR A 184 8.39 1.36 22.12
N LYS A 185 9.28 2.24 22.56
CA LYS A 185 10.64 1.85 22.98
C LYS A 185 10.65 0.81 24.11
N ALA A 186 9.63 0.80 24.96
CA ALA A 186 9.48 -0.15 26.07
C ALA A 186 8.71 -1.42 25.68
N SER A 187 8.22 -1.51 24.46
CA SER A 187 7.50 -2.68 23.96
C SER A 187 8.43 -3.89 23.83
N LYS A 188 7.88 -5.07 24.01
CA LYS A 188 8.56 -6.33 23.68
C LYS A 188 8.40 -6.69 22.17
N LEU A 189 7.49 -6.00 21.47
CA LEU A 189 7.23 -6.20 20.05
C LEU A 189 8.31 -5.51 19.20
N SER A 190 8.52 -6.02 18.01
CA SER A 190 9.45 -5.44 17.02
C SER A 190 8.71 -5.04 15.75
N GLN A 191 9.33 -4.17 14.96
CA GLN A 191 8.82 -3.84 13.61
C GLN A 191 8.80 -5.08 12.70
N GLN A 192 9.76 -5.99 12.87
CA GLN A 192 9.82 -7.22 12.06
C GLN A 192 8.64 -8.13 12.33
N GLU A 193 8.26 -8.33 13.59
CA GLU A 193 7.06 -9.10 13.96
C GLU A 193 5.79 -8.46 13.41
N ALA A 194 5.67 -7.13 13.47
CA ALA A 194 4.56 -6.41 12.89
C ALA A 194 4.48 -6.55 11.35
N ILE A 195 5.61 -6.60 10.66
CA ILE A 195 5.67 -6.87 9.21
C ILE A 195 5.20 -8.28 8.91
N ILE A 196 5.64 -9.28 9.67
CA ILE A 196 5.22 -10.67 9.51
C ILE A 196 3.70 -10.80 9.74
N GLU A 197 3.18 -10.23 10.82
CA GLU A 197 1.74 -10.21 11.11
C GLU A 197 0.93 -9.55 9.97
N ALA A 198 1.41 -8.41 9.46
CA ALA A 198 0.77 -7.74 8.34
C ALA A 198 0.75 -8.59 7.07
N VAL A 199 1.84 -9.30 6.77
CA VAL A 199 1.95 -10.21 5.62
C VAL A 199 1.04 -11.42 5.79
N ASP A 200 0.96 -12.01 6.97
CA ASP A 200 0.05 -13.13 7.26
C ASP A 200 -1.41 -12.69 7.10
N CYS A 201 -1.73 -11.48 7.54
CA CYS A 201 -3.06 -10.90 7.35
C CYS A 201 -3.39 -10.69 5.86
N ILE A 202 -2.45 -10.18 5.05
CA ILE A 202 -2.63 -10.04 3.60
C ILE A 202 -2.85 -11.41 2.95
N ASP A 203 -2.05 -12.41 3.28
CA ASP A 203 -2.16 -13.77 2.72
C ASP A 203 -3.54 -14.38 3.02
N GLN A 204 -4.00 -14.29 4.26
CA GLN A 204 -5.33 -14.78 4.66
C GLN A 204 -6.45 -14.02 3.93
N TRP A 205 -6.38 -12.70 3.86
CA TRP A 205 -7.37 -11.88 3.19
C TRP A 205 -7.44 -12.16 1.69
N VAL A 206 -6.31 -12.31 1.02
CA VAL A 206 -6.26 -12.66 -0.41
C VAL A 206 -6.90 -14.02 -0.66
N LYS A 207 -6.61 -15.04 0.15
CA LYS A 207 -7.23 -16.36 0.06
C LYS A 207 -8.75 -16.32 0.23
N GLN A 208 -9.26 -15.45 1.11
CA GLN A 208 -10.70 -15.23 1.28
C GLN A 208 -11.34 -14.49 0.09
N THR A 209 -10.60 -13.59 -0.53
CA THR A 209 -11.07 -12.80 -1.69
C THR A 209 -11.12 -13.60 -2.99
N LEU A 210 -10.26 -14.65 -3.10
CA LEU A 210 -10.19 -15.54 -4.26
C LEU A 210 -11.25 -16.66 -4.24
N ASN A 211 -11.85 -16.96 -3.08
CA ASN A 211 -12.89 -17.96 -2.90
C ASN A 211 -14.30 -17.35 -2.98
#